data_0af3844f327c5e620ccc78e6e1e78f6a
#
_entry.id   0af3844f327c5e620ccc78e6e1e78f6a
#
_cell.length_a   1.000
_cell.length_b   1.000
_cell.length_c   1.000
_cell.angle_alpha   90.00
_cell.angle_beta   90.00
_cell.angle_gamma   90.00
#
_symmetry.space_group_name_H-M   'P 1'
#
loop_
_entity.id
_entity.type
_entity.pdbx_description
1 polymer ?
#
loop_
_entity_poly.entity_id
_entity_poly.type
_entity_poly.pdbx_seq_one_letter_code
_entity_poly.pdbx_strand_id
1 'polypeptide(L)'
;MQLLDSPIFELSPIAMWLEDFSEVQKQFDLWRSEGVEDIASFLLEDKSRILSCAHKIKVLHVNPQTLKQFEAQNFEDLTANLAQIFKADMSSTHLNELVALWNGETLFENTAVNYTLTGHRLDIRLRGTVLPGHEHDLSLVLITTEDITPYANAQRLEEKSRLIAEARFQYSPTSLWVEDFSRVKARLDHLRRLGD
;
A
#
# COMPACT_ATOMS: atom_id res chain seq x y z
N MET A 1 -12.73 -21.59 -9.22
CA MET A 1 -13.87 -22.05 -8.41
C MET A 1 -13.47 -22.74 -7.10
N GLN A 2 -12.30 -23.38 -6.99
CA GLN A 2 -11.86 -24.02 -5.74
C GLN A 2 -11.34 -23.07 -4.62
N LEU A 3 -10.95 -21.86 -4.94
CA LEU A 3 -10.41 -20.92 -3.95
C LEU A 3 -11.51 -20.21 -3.15
N LEU A 4 -12.66 -19.93 -3.77
CA LEU A 4 -13.80 -19.25 -3.15
C LEU A 4 -14.43 -20.06 -2.00
N ASP A 5 -14.42 -21.39 -2.14
CA ASP A 5 -14.94 -22.30 -1.10
C ASP A 5 -13.82 -22.83 -0.17
N SER A 6 -12.64 -22.27 -0.27
CA SER A 6 -11.48 -22.71 0.53
C SER A 6 -11.60 -22.19 1.97
N PRO A 7 -11.57 -23.05 2.98
CA PRO A 7 -11.47 -22.62 4.37
C PRO A 7 -10.29 -21.67 4.65
N ILE A 8 -9.23 -21.78 3.85
CA ILE A 8 -8.05 -20.91 3.98
C ILE A 8 -8.40 -19.46 3.61
N PHE A 9 -9.20 -19.24 2.57
CA PHE A 9 -9.66 -17.91 2.20
C PHE A 9 -10.60 -17.33 3.25
N GLU A 10 -11.62 -18.09 3.64
CA GLU A 10 -12.65 -17.66 4.59
C GLU A 10 -12.12 -17.42 6.01
N LEU A 11 -11.19 -18.25 6.47
CA LEU A 11 -10.66 -18.18 7.84
C LEU A 11 -9.35 -17.39 7.95
N SER A 12 -8.85 -16.83 6.84
CA SER A 12 -7.61 -16.05 6.84
C SER A 12 -7.74 -14.82 7.76
N PRO A 13 -6.74 -14.56 8.61
CA PRO A 13 -6.67 -13.31 9.38
C PRO A 13 -6.23 -12.11 8.53
N ILE A 14 -5.87 -12.33 7.26
CA ILE A 14 -5.48 -11.31 6.32
C ILE A 14 -6.69 -10.96 5.46
N ALA A 15 -6.96 -9.69 5.25
CA ALA A 15 -8.01 -9.23 4.34
C ALA A 15 -7.64 -9.59 2.89
N MET A 16 -8.56 -10.29 2.21
CA MET A 16 -8.36 -10.83 0.87
C MET A 16 -9.53 -10.46 -0.04
N TRP A 17 -9.18 -10.07 -1.27
CA TRP A 17 -10.11 -9.75 -2.35
C TRP A 17 -9.77 -10.61 -3.54
N LEU A 18 -10.77 -11.12 -4.21
CA LEU A 18 -10.62 -11.71 -5.55
C LEU A 18 -11.21 -10.74 -6.56
N GLU A 19 -10.41 -10.40 -7.55
CA GLU A 19 -10.71 -9.36 -8.52
C GLU A 19 -10.49 -9.85 -9.93
N ASP A 20 -11.29 -9.34 -10.86
CA ASP A 20 -11.21 -9.58 -12.30
C ASP A 20 -10.69 -8.33 -13.00
N PHE A 21 -9.52 -8.43 -13.60
CA PHE A 21 -8.85 -7.40 -14.40
C PHE A 21 -8.96 -7.67 -15.90
N SER A 22 -9.82 -8.57 -16.34
CA SER A 22 -9.90 -8.95 -17.76
C SER A 22 -10.21 -7.78 -18.69
N GLU A 23 -11.01 -6.82 -18.24
CA GLU A 23 -11.29 -5.62 -19.02
C GLU A 23 -10.09 -4.64 -19.05
N VAL A 24 -9.22 -4.69 -18.05
CA VAL A 24 -7.92 -3.99 -18.06
C VAL A 24 -6.98 -4.65 -19.05
N GLN A 25 -6.92 -5.98 -19.08
CA GLN A 25 -6.11 -6.73 -20.07
C GLN A 25 -6.54 -6.39 -21.51
N LYS A 26 -7.83 -6.36 -21.79
CA LYS A 26 -8.34 -5.94 -23.11
C LYS A 26 -7.91 -4.51 -23.46
N GLN A 27 -7.90 -3.61 -22.49
CA GLN A 27 -7.43 -2.25 -22.69
C GLN A 27 -5.92 -2.23 -22.98
N PHE A 28 -5.14 -3.06 -22.33
CA PHE A 28 -3.70 -3.22 -22.60
C PHE A 28 -3.46 -3.73 -24.01
N ASP A 29 -4.23 -4.72 -24.46
CA ASP A 29 -4.10 -5.26 -25.81
C ASP A 29 -4.44 -4.21 -26.87
N LEU A 30 -5.45 -3.38 -26.63
CA LEU A 30 -5.77 -2.23 -27.50
C LEU A 30 -4.60 -1.26 -27.56
N TRP A 31 -4.06 -0.80 -26.45
CA TRP A 31 -2.95 0.14 -26.42
C TRP A 31 -1.67 -0.42 -27.05
N ARG A 32 -1.40 -1.72 -26.88
CA ARG A 32 -0.28 -2.39 -27.60
C ARG A 32 -0.50 -2.36 -29.11
N SER A 33 -1.74 -2.57 -29.56
CA SER A 33 -2.08 -2.52 -30.99
C SER A 33 -1.96 -1.09 -31.57
N GLU A 34 -2.11 -0.06 -30.73
CA GLU A 34 -1.93 1.35 -31.06
C GLU A 34 -0.46 1.80 -30.99
N GLY A 35 0.46 0.90 -30.61
CA GLY A 35 1.90 1.16 -30.58
C GLY A 35 2.42 1.77 -29.27
N VAL A 36 1.69 1.64 -28.17
CA VAL A 36 2.16 2.04 -26.85
C VAL A 36 3.25 1.07 -26.38
N GLU A 37 4.47 1.55 -26.22
CA GLU A 37 5.61 0.78 -25.71
C GLU A 37 5.89 1.09 -24.24
N ASP A 38 5.92 2.38 -23.86
CA ASP A 38 6.12 2.84 -22.49
C ASP A 38 4.77 3.20 -21.83
N ILE A 39 4.20 2.21 -21.15
CA ILE A 39 2.91 2.37 -20.46
C ILE A 39 2.99 3.39 -19.31
N ALA A 40 4.12 3.49 -18.62
CA ALA A 40 4.25 4.40 -17.49
C ALA A 40 4.14 5.86 -17.95
N SER A 41 4.91 6.25 -18.96
CA SER A 41 4.84 7.59 -19.55
C SER A 41 3.46 7.86 -20.14
N PHE A 42 2.89 6.88 -20.87
CA PHE A 42 1.56 6.99 -21.48
C PHE A 42 0.45 7.24 -20.45
N LEU A 43 0.47 6.55 -19.30
CA LEU A 43 -0.50 6.75 -18.23
C LEU A 43 -0.30 8.07 -17.48
N LEU A 44 0.96 8.52 -17.34
CA LEU A 44 1.27 9.79 -16.67
C LEU A 44 0.90 11.03 -17.49
N GLU A 45 0.92 10.95 -18.83
CA GLU A 45 0.48 12.03 -19.71
C GLU A 45 -1.02 12.37 -19.50
N ASP A 46 -1.83 11.35 -19.19
CA ASP A 46 -3.26 11.52 -18.92
C ASP A 46 -3.72 10.57 -17.80
N LYS A 47 -3.81 11.11 -16.60
CA LYS A 47 -4.25 10.36 -15.40
C LYS A 47 -5.67 9.79 -15.51
N SER A 48 -6.50 10.30 -16.42
CA SER A 48 -7.83 9.75 -16.65
C SER A 48 -7.79 8.31 -17.16
N ARG A 49 -6.71 7.92 -17.84
CA ARG A 49 -6.45 6.55 -18.29
C ARG A 49 -6.31 5.58 -17.11
N ILE A 50 -5.62 6.00 -16.03
CA ILE A 50 -5.47 5.22 -14.80
C ILE A 50 -6.85 5.00 -14.17
N LEU A 51 -7.63 6.06 -14.00
CA LEU A 51 -8.98 6.00 -13.45
C LEU A 51 -9.91 5.12 -14.29
N SER A 52 -9.79 5.21 -15.62
CA SER A 52 -10.56 4.35 -16.54
C SER A 52 -10.23 2.87 -16.32
N CYS A 53 -8.96 2.52 -16.11
CA CYS A 53 -8.59 1.15 -15.79
C CYS A 53 -9.12 0.72 -14.42
N ALA A 54 -8.99 1.57 -13.40
CA ALA A 54 -9.50 1.26 -12.06
C ALA A 54 -11.01 0.96 -12.07
N HIS A 55 -11.81 1.70 -12.85
CA HIS A 55 -13.24 1.44 -13.01
C HIS A 55 -13.59 0.14 -13.76
N LYS A 56 -12.62 -0.46 -14.43
CA LYS A 56 -12.80 -1.73 -15.15
C LYS A 56 -12.52 -2.96 -14.27
N ILE A 57 -11.89 -2.75 -13.11
CA ILE A 57 -11.62 -3.81 -12.15
C ILE A 57 -12.94 -4.18 -11.47
N LYS A 58 -13.23 -5.48 -11.41
CA LYS A 58 -14.43 -6.00 -10.74
C LYS A 58 -14.04 -6.79 -9.51
N VAL A 59 -14.60 -6.43 -8.38
CA VAL A 59 -14.49 -7.26 -7.16
C VAL A 59 -15.43 -8.46 -7.30
N LEU A 60 -14.85 -9.66 -7.32
CA LEU A 60 -15.59 -10.91 -7.45
C LEU A 60 -16.01 -11.46 -6.09
N HIS A 61 -15.13 -11.37 -5.11
CA HIS A 61 -15.38 -11.87 -3.76
C HIS A 61 -14.41 -11.26 -2.76
N VAL A 62 -14.78 -11.25 -1.47
CA VAL A 62 -13.93 -10.84 -0.36
C VAL A 62 -14.11 -11.78 0.82
N ASN A 63 -13.09 -11.96 1.64
CA ASN A 63 -13.21 -12.75 2.84
C ASN A 63 -13.79 -11.94 4.03
N PRO A 64 -14.23 -12.59 5.12
CA PRO A 64 -14.78 -11.90 6.30
C PRO A 64 -13.82 -10.88 6.93
N GLN A 65 -12.50 -11.12 6.85
CA GLN A 65 -11.52 -10.19 7.38
C GLN A 65 -11.50 -8.87 6.59
N THR A 66 -11.74 -8.91 5.28
CA THR A 66 -11.91 -7.70 4.46
C THR A 66 -13.11 -6.88 4.92
N LEU A 67 -14.27 -7.51 5.12
CA LEU A 67 -15.46 -6.83 5.61
C LEU A 67 -15.19 -6.16 6.97
N LYS A 68 -14.52 -6.88 7.87
CA LYS A 68 -14.13 -6.35 9.18
C LYS A 68 -13.14 -5.17 9.06
N GLN A 69 -12.12 -5.26 8.22
CA GLN A 69 -11.10 -4.22 8.03
C GLN A 69 -11.71 -2.92 7.51
N PHE A 70 -12.67 -3.01 6.60
CA PHE A 70 -13.33 -1.85 5.99
C PHE A 70 -14.65 -1.47 6.67
N GLU A 71 -15.01 -2.15 7.76
CA GLU A 71 -16.23 -1.89 8.54
C GLU A 71 -17.51 -2.00 7.68
N ALA A 72 -17.51 -2.94 6.74
CA ALA A 72 -18.64 -3.25 5.87
C ALA A 72 -19.53 -4.34 6.49
N GLN A 73 -20.83 -4.23 6.31
CA GLN A 73 -21.78 -5.21 6.85
C GLN A 73 -21.77 -6.53 6.07
N ASN A 74 -21.60 -6.44 4.75
CA ASN A 74 -21.58 -7.57 3.83
C ASN A 74 -20.88 -7.16 2.51
N PHE A 75 -20.79 -8.09 1.56
CA PHE A 75 -20.19 -7.89 0.25
C PHE A 75 -20.87 -6.80 -0.56
N GLU A 76 -22.20 -6.77 -0.57
CA GLU A 76 -22.99 -5.81 -1.30
C GLU A 76 -22.79 -4.38 -0.76
N ASP A 77 -22.75 -4.23 0.56
CA ASP A 77 -22.46 -2.95 1.22
C ASP A 77 -21.05 -2.44 0.86
N LEU A 78 -20.06 -3.34 0.89
CA LEU A 78 -18.68 -3.02 0.52
C LEU A 78 -18.58 -2.54 -0.94
N THR A 79 -19.13 -3.33 -1.86
CA THR A 79 -18.99 -3.07 -3.31
C THR A 79 -19.81 -1.86 -3.77
N ALA A 80 -20.95 -1.59 -3.15
CA ALA A 80 -21.74 -0.38 -3.44
C ALA A 80 -21.04 0.91 -2.96
N ASN A 81 -20.07 0.82 -2.05
CA ASN A 81 -19.42 1.95 -1.41
C ASN A 81 -17.91 2.04 -1.68
N LEU A 82 -17.36 1.35 -2.69
CA LEU A 82 -15.92 1.37 -3.02
C LEU A 82 -15.36 2.79 -3.19
N ALA A 83 -16.14 3.72 -3.73
CA ALA A 83 -15.73 5.12 -3.86
C ALA A 83 -15.46 5.81 -2.51
N GLN A 84 -16.03 5.32 -1.40
CA GLN A 84 -15.73 5.83 -0.07
C GLN A 84 -14.41 5.27 0.47
N ILE A 85 -14.09 4.03 0.12
CA ILE A 85 -12.84 3.36 0.50
C ILE A 85 -11.66 4.03 -0.21
N PHE A 86 -11.82 4.33 -1.51
CA PHE A 86 -10.77 4.87 -2.40
C PHE A 86 -10.84 6.39 -2.56
N LYS A 87 -11.21 7.14 -1.51
CA LYS A 87 -11.31 8.62 -1.56
C LYS A 87 -9.99 9.33 -1.80
N ALA A 88 -8.87 8.74 -1.34
CA ALA A 88 -7.54 9.31 -1.55
C ALA A 88 -7.14 9.23 -3.02
N ASP A 89 -6.14 10.04 -3.40
CA ASP A 89 -5.54 9.91 -4.74
C ASP A 89 -4.82 8.55 -4.84
N MET A 90 -5.52 7.58 -5.40
CA MET A 90 -5.01 6.23 -5.68
C MET A 90 -4.21 6.16 -6.99
N SER A 91 -4.04 7.29 -7.70
CA SER A 91 -3.42 7.29 -9.03
C SER A 91 -2.02 6.68 -9.02
N SER A 92 -1.21 6.98 -8.01
CA SER A 92 0.15 6.43 -7.90
C SER A 92 0.16 4.93 -7.62
N THR A 93 -0.77 4.45 -6.79
CA THR A 93 -0.91 3.03 -6.46
C THR A 93 -1.36 2.24 -7.67
N HIS A 94 -2.43 2.66 -8.32
CA HIS A 94 -2.92 2.02 -9.55
C HIS A 94 -1.94 2.13 -10.71
N LEU A 95 -1.17 3.23 -10.82
CA LEU A 95 -0.12 3.33 -11.82
C LEU A 95 0.89 2.18 -11.68
N ASN A 96 1.40 1.94 -10.46
CA ASN A 96 2.39 0.89 -10.22
C ASN A 96 1.82 -0.50 -10.52
N GLU A 97 0.57 -0.76 -10.14
CA GLU A 97 -0.14 -2.01 -10.43
C GLU A 97 -0.28 -2.23 -11.94
N LEU A 98 -0.77 -1.21 -12.66
CA LEU A 98 -0.96 -1.28 -14.11
C LEU A 98 0.36 -1.47 -14.85
N VAL A 99 1.45 -0.81 -14.42
CA VAL A 99 2.78 -0.98 -15.00
C VAL A 99 3.31 -2.39 -14.77
N ALA A 100 3.18 -2.93 -13.55
CA ALA A 100 3.60 -4.30 -13.25
C ALA A 100 2.84 -5.32 -14.12
N LEU A 101 1.50 -5.21 -14.17
CA LEU A 101 0.66 -6.10 -14.97
C LEU A 101 0.93 -5.96 -16.49
N TRP A 102 1.15 -4.74 -16.99
CA TRP A 102 1.54 -4.51 -18.38
C TRP A 102 2.84 -5.23 -18.74
N ASN A 103 3.82 -5.22 -17.84
CA ASN A 103 5.11 -5.89 -18.03
C ASN A 103 5.03 -7.42 -17.86
N GLY A 104 3.85 -7.97 -17.58
CA GLY A 104 3.65 -9.40 -17.36
C GLY A 104 4.08 -9.90 -16.00
N GLU A 105 4.26 -8.98 -15.04
CA GLU A 105 4.53 -9.36 -13.65
C GLU A 105 3.28 -9.96 -13.03
N THR A 106 3.44 -11.09 -12.35
CA THR A 106 2.34 -11.77 -11.66
C THR A 106 2.22 -11.42 -10.19
N LEU A 107 3.17 -10.62 -9.69
CA LEU A 107 3.24 -10.16 -8.29
C LEU A 107 3.52 -8.67 -8.27
N PHE A 108 2.77 -7.93 -7.45
CA PHE A 108 3.04 -6.52 -7.19
C PHE A 108 2.74 -6.17 -5.73
N GLU A 109 3.42 -5.16 -5.22
CA GLU A 109 3.22 -4.66 -3.86
C GLU A 109 3.23 -3.13 -3.86
N ASN A 110 2.29 -2.53 -3.14
CA ASN A 110 2.18 -1.09 -2.97
C ASN A 110 1.75 -0.72 -1.54
N THR A 111 1.91 0.55 -1.20
CA THR A 111 1.26 1.14 -0.04
C THR A 111 0.22 2.16 -0.50
N ALA A 112 -0.90 2.22 0.18
CA ALA A 112 -1.99 3.12 -0.16
C ALA A 112 -2.66 3.68 1.10
N VAL A 113 -3.43 4.74 0.91
CA VAL A 113 -4.33 5.26 1.93
C VAL A 113 -5.76 4.95 1.51
N ASN A 114 -6.42 4.13 2.28
CA ASN A 114 -7.84 3.83 2.13
C ASN A 114 -8.63 4.38 3.33
N TYR A 115 -9.93 4.21 3.28
CA TYR A 115 -10.82 4.60 4.38
C TYR A 115 -11.81 3.47 4.66
N THR A 116 -12.19 3.31 5.93
CA THR A 116 -13.33 2.45 6.26
C THR A 116 -14.63 3.08 5.79
N LEU A 117 -15.73 2.33 5.73
CA LEU A 117 -17.05 2.88 5.39
C LEU A 117 -17.55 3.88 6.44
N THR A 118 -17.05 3.81 7.67
CA THR A 118 -17.32 4.80 8.72
C THR A 118 -16.39 6.03 8.67
N GLY A 119 -15.41 6.04 7.74
CA GLY A 119 -14.55 7.18 7.46
C GLY A 119 -13.21 7.18 8.20
N HIS A 120 -12.84 6.11 8.90
CA HIS A 120 -11.51 6.00 9.51
C HIS A 120 -10.46 5.81 8.43
N ARG A 121 -9.33 6.52 8.56
CA ARG A 121 -8.18 6.38 7.68
C ARG A 121 -7.45 5.06 7.95
N LEU A 122 -7.13 4.33 6.89
CA LEU A 122 -6.29 3.15 6.88
C LEU A 122 -5.07 3.41 6.01
N ASP A 123 -3.88 3.28 6.56
CA ASP A 123 -2.66 3.12 5.78
C ASP A 123 -2.51 1.61 5.55
N ILE A 124 -2.54 1.18 4.29
CA ILE A 124 -2.50 -0.24 3.93
C ILE A 124 -1.25 -0.59 3.15
N ARG A 125 -0.78 -1.82 3.34
CA ARG A 125 0.09 -2.51 2.41
C ARG A 125 -0.77 -3.43 1.56
N LEU A 126 -0.72 -3.23 0.25
CA LEU A 126 -1.45 -4.02 -0.74
C LEU A 126 -0.47 -4.93 -1.47
N ARG A 127 -0.82 -6.20 -1.63
CA ARG A 127 -0.12 -7.15 -2.49
C ARG A 127 -1.10 -7.79 -3.44
N GLY A 128 -0.76 -7.78 -4.73
CA GLY A 128 -1.51 -8.45 -5.77
C GLY A 128 -0.75 -9.67 -6.29
N THR A 129 -1.50 -10.74 -6.56
CA THR A 129 -0.99 -11.96 -7.16
C THR A 129 -1.95 -12.41 -8.25
N VAL A 130 -1.49 -12.46 -9.50
CA VAL A 130 -2.23 -13.09 -10.58
C VAL A 130 -2.22 -14.59 -10.34
N LEU A 131 -3.39 -15.21 -10.26
CA LEU A 131 -3.48 -16.63 -9.94
C LEU A 131 -3.04 -17.51 -11.13
N PRO A 132 -2.43 -18.67 -10.86
CA PRO A 132 -1.94 -19.56 -11.92
C PRO A 132 -3.03 -19.94 -12.92
N GLY A 133 -2.71 -19.80 -14.22
CA GLY A 133 -3.63 -20.05 -15.33
C GLY A 133 -4.42 -18.81 -15.79
N HIS A 134 -4.26 -17.65 -15.10
CA HIS A 134 -4.91 -16.40 -15.43
C HIS A 134 -3.93 -15.29 -15.83
N GLU A 135 -2.67 -15.66 -16.14
CA GLU A 135 -1.59 -14.71 -16.48
C GLU A 135 -1.83 -14.00 -17.82
N HIS A 136 -2.61 -14.60 -18.71
CA HIS A 136 -2.87 -14.04 -20.04
C HIS A 136 -4.09 -13.14 -20.10
N ASP A 137 -5.09 -13.40 -19.26
CA ASP A 137 -6.37 -12.71 -19.29
C ASP A 137 -6.64 -11.84 -18.05
N LEU A 138 -5.82 -11.98 -17.00
CA LEU A 138 -5.95 -11.32 -15.71
C LEU A 138 -7.35 -11.47 -15.08
N SER A 139 -8.07 -12.54 -15.43
CA SER A 139 -9.45 -12.76 -14.99
C SER A 139 -9.57 -13.16 -13.52
N LEU A 140 -8.45 -13.48 -12.86
CA LEU A 140 -8.45 -13.81 -11.44
C LEU A 140 -7.15 -13.35 -10.75
N VAL A 141 -7.26 -12.29 -9.98
CA VAL A 141 -6.18 -11.68 -9.22
C VAL A 141 -6.56 -11.70 -7.74
N LEU A 142 -5.67 -12.22 -6.91
CA LEU A 142 -5.80 -12.16 -5.46
C LEU A 142 -5.12 -10.90 -4.94
N ILE A 143 -5.89 -10.03 -4.33
CA ILE A 143 -5.37 -8.87 -3.59
C ILE A 143 -5.43 -9.17 -2.10
N THR A 144 -4.35 -8.88 -1.39
CA THR A 144 -4.32 -8.89 0.08
C THR A 144 -4.05 -7.49 0.58
N THR A 145 -4.73 -7.09 1.66
CA THR A 145 -4.53 -5.79 2.30
C THR A 145 -4.21 -5.98 3.78
N GLU A 146 -3.09 -5.41 4.21
CA GLU A 146 -2.64 -5.38 5.59
C GLU A 146 -2.77 -3.96 6.14
N ASP A 147 -3.44 -3.79 7.28
CA ASP A 147 -3.51 -2.51 7.98
C ASP A 147 -2.17 -2.21 8.65
N ILE A 148 -1.43 -1.25 8.11
CA ILE A 148 -0.16 -0.76 8.64
C ILE A 148 -0.31 0.59 9.35
N THR A 149 -1.53 1.05 9.61
CA THR A 149 -1.83 2.34 10.25
C THR A 149 -1.09 2.53 11.58
N PRO A 150 -1.01 1.54 12.48
CA PRO A 150 -0.25 1.68 13.72
C PRO A 150 1.23 1.97 13.48
N TYR A 151 1.85 1.27 12.53
CA TYR A 151 3.24 1.46 12.15
C TYR A 151 3.46 2.83 11.49
N ALA A 152 2.61 3.20 10.53
CA ALA A 152 2.68 4.48 9.84
C ALA A 152 2.51 5.67 10.81
N ASN A 153 1.64 5.54 11.81
CA ASN A 153 1.44 6.56 12.85
C ASN A 153 2.67 6.68 13.76
N ALA A 154 3.29 5.57 14.14
CA ALA A 154 4.52 5.58 14.94
C ALA A 154 5.65 6.30 14.19
N GLN A 155 5.86 6.00 12.92
CA GLN A 155 6.85 6.68 12.07
C GLN A 155 6.56 8.20 11.94
N ARG A 156 5.31 8.59 11.71
CA ARG A 156 4.92 10.02 11.65
C ARG A 156 5.21 10.74 12.95
N LEU A 157 4.95 10.09 14.09
CA LEU A 157 5.22 10.67 15.41
C LEU A 157 6.72 10.85 15.67
N GLU A 158 7.52 9.85 15.32
CA GLU A 158 8.97 9.89 15.42
C GLU A 158 9.54 11.02 14.57
N GLU A 159 9.15 11.10 13.29
CA GLU A 159 9.59 12.14 12.38
C GLU A 159 9.20 13.54 12.88
N LYS A 160 7.96 13.70 13.34
CA LYS A 160 7.49 14.97 13.94
C LYS A 160 8.33 15.35 15.16
N SER A 161 8.65 14.38 16.02
CA SER A 161 9.47 14.61 17.21
C SER A 161 10.89 15.01 16.82
N ARG A 162 11.47 14.39 15.81
CA ARG A 162 12.79 14.71 15.26
C ARG A 162 12.82 16.14 14.71
N LEU A 163 11.85 16.51 13.88
CA LEU A 163 11.75 17.86 13.30
C LEU A 163 11.59 18.93 14.39
N ILE A 164 10.79 18.66 15.43
CA ILE A 164 10.63 19.59 16.57
C ILE A 164 11.95 19.74 17.34
N ALA A 165 12.69 18.64 17.56
CA ALA A 165 13.96 18.69 18.24
C ALA A 165 15.01 19.48 17.45
N GLU A 166 15.10 19.25 16.14
CA GLU A 166 15.95 19.99 15.22
C GLU A 166 15.61 21.48 15.20
N ALA A 167 14.31 21.82 15.10
CA ALA A 167 13.85 23.21 15.11
C ALA A 167 14.17 23.91 16.45
N ARG A 168 13.97 23.23 17.59
CA ARG A 168 14.32 23.76 18.91
C ARG A 168 15.81 24.05 19.04
N PHE A 169 16.64 23.16 18.48
CA PHE A 169 18.09 23.35 18.47
C PHE A 169 18.48 24.53 17.57
N GLN A 170 17.95 24.58 16.35
CA GLN A 170 18.31 25.59 15.36
C GLN A 170 17.82 27.01 15.71
N TYR A 171 16.63 27.11 16.31
CA TYR A 171 15.98 28.39 16.62
C TYR A 171 16.00 28.72 18.12
N SER A 172 16.86 28.05 18.89
CA SER A 172 17.02 28.35 20.31
C SER A 172 17.56 29.79 20.50
N PRO A 173 16.93 30.63 21.32
CA PRO A 173 17.44 31.94 21.63
C PRO A 173 18.70 31.89 22.52
N THR A 174 19.02 30.74 23.08
CA THR A 174 20.22 30.47 23.86
C THR A 174 21.20 29.64 23.04
N SER A 175 22.50 29.91 23.19
CA SER A 175 23.55 29.07 22.60
C SER A 175 23.45 27.66 23.17
N LEU A 176 23.21 26.67 22.28
CA LEU A 176 23.20 25.26 22.63
C LEU A 176 24.45 24.58 22.07
N TRP A 177 25.10 23.79 22.91
CA TRP A 177 26.28 23.03 22.57
C TRP A 177 25.99 21.56 22.77
N VAL A 178 26.36 20.76 21.78
CA VAL A 178 26.36 19.30 21.91
C VAL A 178 27.82 18.84 21.91
N GLU A 179 28.21 18.21 22.99
CA GLU A 179 29.59 17.73 23.16
C GLU A 179 29.58 16.22 23.36
N ASP A 180 30.51 15.55 22.69
CA ASP A 180 30.73 14.11 22.86
C ASP A 180 31.86 13.87 23.87
N PHE A 181 31.48 13.43 25.07
CA PHE A 181 32.38 13.03 26.14
C PHE A 181 32.71 11.53 26.13
N SER A 182 32.30 10.77 25.13
CA SER A 182 32.50 9.29 25.08
C SER A 182 33.98 8.90 25.31
N ARG A 183 34.90 9.62 24.67
CA ARG A 183 36.35 9.39 24.82
C ARG A 183 36.87 9.75 26.21
N VAL A 184 36.34 10.80 26.81
CA VAL A 184 36.68 11.22 28.19
C VAL A 184 36.19 10.17 29.17
N LYS A 185 34.92 9.72 29.01
CA LYS A 185 34.34 8.65 29.82
C LYS A 185 35.16 7.36 29.71
N ALA A 186 35.50 6.92 28.51
CA ALA A 186 36.33 5.73 28.29
C ALA A 186 37.69 5.82 28.97
N ARG A 187 38.31 7.02 28.97
CA ARG A 187 39.58 7.25 29.66
C ARG A 187 39.44 7.19 31.17
N LEU A 188 38.38 7.80 31.72
CA LEU A 188 38.10 7.76 33.15
C LEU A 188 37.83 6.33 33.63
N ASP A 189 37.06 5.55 32.89
CA ASP A 189 36.74 4.17 33.20
C ASP A 189 37.99 3.28 33.11
N HIS A 190 38.92 3.60 32.21
CA HIS A 190 40.23 2.93 32.14
C HIS A 190 41.10 3.25 33.38
N LEU A 191 41.17 4.54 33.78
CA LEU A 191 41.95 4.94 34.96
C LEU A 191 41.39 4.37 36.26
N ARG A 192 40.06 4.27 36.40
CA ARG A 192 39.43 3.62 37.55
C ARG A 192 39.83 2.14 37.67
N ARG A 193 39.95 1.42 36.55
CA ARG A 193 40.38 0.02 36.52
C ARG A 193 41.84 -0.20 36.81
N LEU A 194 42.66 0.83 36.70
CA LEU A 194 44.11 0.78 37.00
C LEU A 194 44.43 1.20 38.45
N GLY A 195 43.46 1.76 39.18
CA GLY A 195 43.63 2.26 40.53
C GLY A 195 43.05 1.36 41.65
N ASP A 196 42.46 0.22 41.26
CA ASP A 196 42.11 -0.91 42.12
C ASP A 196 43.18 -1.97 42.00
#